data_9415d11d329fa31b35bfd30361a02ad7
#
_entry.id   9415d11d329fa31b35bfd30361a02ad7
#
_cell.length_a   1.000
_cell.length_b   1.000
_cell.length_c   1.000
_cell.angle_alpha   90.00
_cell.angle_beta   90.00
_cell.angle_gamma   90.00
#
_symmetry.space_group_name_H-M   'P 1'
#
loop_
_entity.id
_entity.type
_entity.pdbx_description
1 polymer ?
#
loop_
_entity_poly.entity_id
_entity_poly.type
_entity_poly.pdbx_seq_one_letter_code
_entity_poly.pdbx_strand_id
1 'polypeptide(L)'
;IVVIALAWLVARLLIRLVGRRVARRLKRPSLTRTALRGIRVGVYLFALLVILRVNGLNLGNIALSVTVFSAVVGVILAPIVGSIISGVFLLADQPYEIGDMVELTDENKRGFVEDITLRYTKIFTLDNTFLVVPNGKIRERDVYNYSAEDPRTRQSLDVLVTYESDIEQARTLIEKSAREVDGVIEGGPRIRIGASRYPAYPDCLIASFADHGVLLRLRYWVKEPYKLQTASSLIQTNIWEKLADADVEIAYPHSHLYFDDTSGELQVSMGESTEQTRPAGGPASNGEPSVEGDTQSPDEDST
;
A
#
# COMPACT_ATOMS: atom_id res chain seq x y z
N ILE A 1 37.25 -0.40 49.22
CA ILE A 1 38.28 0.29 48.40
C ILE A 1 38.70 -0.59 47.23
N VAL A 2 39.07 -1.86 47.45
CA VAL A 2 39.54 -2.80 46.40
C VAL A 2 38.50 -2.97 45.29
N VAL A 3 37.19 -3.20 45.65
CA VAL A 3 36.12 -3.35 44.67
C VAL A 3 35.90 -2.09 43.82
N ILE A 4 36.00 -0.90 44.40
CA ILE A 4 35.88 0.36 43.68
C ILE A 4 37.05 0.57 42.71
N ALA A 5 38.27 0.25 43.12
CA ALA A 5 39.46 0.33 42.31
C ALA A 5 39.38 -0.67 41.11
N LEU A 6 38.89 -1.89 41.37
CA LEU A 6 38.68 -2.92 40.35
C LEU A 6 37.59 -2.49 39.35
N ALA A 7 36.48 -1.95 39.85
CA ALA A 7 35.41 -1.43 39.01
C ALA A 7 35.87 -0.28 38.10
N TRP A 8 36.67 0.63 38.61
CA TRP A 8 37.28 1.71 37.85
C TRP A 8 38.22 1.18 36.75
N LEU A 9 39.04 0.16 37.09
CA LEU A 9 39.96 -0.46 36.16
C LEU A 9 39.18 -1.19 35.02
N VAL A 10 38.14 -1.95 35.39
CA VAL A 10 37.26 -2.66 34.43
C VAL A 10 36.52 -1.66 33.55
N ALA A 11 35.95 -0.59 34.12
CA ALA A 11 35.30 0.46 33.35
C ALA A 11 36.28 1.08 32.33
N ARG A 12 37.51 1.37 32.76
CA ARG A 12 38.53 1.96 31.89
C ARG A 12 39.00 1.02 30.80
N LEU A 13 39.08 -0.29 31.09
CA LEU A 13 39.42 -1.33 30.10
C LEU A 13 38.31 -1.51 29.09
N LEU A 14 37.06 -1.63 29.53
CA LEU A 14 35.89 -1.73 28.66
C LEU A 14 35.75 -0.51 27.75
N ILE A 15 35.90 0.70 28.29
CA ILE A 15 35.83 1.91 27.47
C ILE A 15 36.95 1.95 26.43
N ARG A 16 38.15 1.46 26.76
CA ARG A 16 39.25 1.35 25.78
C ARG A 16 39.01 0.32 24.69
N LEU A 17 38.49 -0.85 25.04
CA LEU A 17 38.23 -1.96 24.11
C LEU A 17 37.01 -1.66 23.21
N VAL A 18 35.88 -1.29 23.83
CA VAL A 18 34.61 -1.07 23.13
C VAL A 18 34.57 0.31 22.49
N GLY A 19 35.16 1.33 23.16
CA GLY A 19 35.12 2.71 22.68
C GLY A 19 35.76 2.92 21.32
N ARG A 20 36.86 2.21 21.03
CA ARG A 20 37.48 2.25 19.69
C ARG A 20 36.64 1.63 18.59
N ARG A 21 35.86 0.57 18.91
CA ARG A 21 34.94 -0.07 17.97
C ARG A 21 33.66 0.77 17.77
N VAL A 22 33.11 1.30 18.85
CA VAL A 22 31.92 2.17 18.85
C VAL A 22 32.20 3.47 18.11
N ALA A 23 33.36 4.12 18.38
CA ALA A 23 33.77 5.36 17.72
C ALA A 23 33.98 5.20 16.20
N ARG A 24 34.38 4.01 15.74
CA ARG A 24 34.54 3.73 14.29
C ARG A 24 33.22 3.47 13.56
N ARG A 25 32.21 2.96 14.26
CA ARG A 25 30.89 2.65 13.65
C ARG A 25 29.88 3.80 13.73
N LEU A 26 29.99 4.66 14.73
CA LEU A 26 29.05 5.78 14.92
C LEU A 26 29.65 7.06 14.31
N LYS A 27 29.14 7.48 13.17
CA LYS A 27 29.56 8.72 12.48
C LYS A 27 29.22 10.03 13.25
N ARG A 28 28.40 9.95 14.33
CA ARG A 28 27.97 11.11 15.12
C ARG A 28 28.65 11.11 16.51
N PRO A 29 29.49 12.11 16.82
CA PRO A 29 30.25 12.17 18.09
C PRO A 29 29.37 12.21 19.34
N SER A 30 28.16 12.75 19.24
CA SER A 30 27.21 12.83 20.36
C SER A 30 26.75 11.45 20.83
N LEU A 31 26.40 10.55 19.89
CA LEU A 31 25.96 9.19 20.18
C LEU A 31 27.07 8.33 20.81
N THR A 32 28.31 8.51 20.36
CA THR A 32 29.45 7.80 20.90
C THR A 32 29.69 8.19 22.39
N ARG A 33 29.59 9.49 22.74
CA ARG A 33 29.71 9.93 24.11
C ARG A 33 28.61 9.40 25.01
N THR A 34 27.37 9.38 24.53
CA THR A 34 26.23 8.87 25.29
C THR A 34 26.35 7.36 25.53
N ALA A 35 26.72 6.58 24.52
CA ALA A 35 26.94 5.14 24.63
C ALA A 35 28.06 4.82 25.66
N LEU A 36 29.19 5.54 25.60
CA LEU A 36 30.30 5.36 26.54
C LEU A 36 29.95 5.78 27.98
N ARG A 37 29.11 6.81 28.14
CA ARG A 37 28.58 7.19 29.47
C ARG A 37 27.67 6.08 30.02
N GLY A 38 26.79 5.52 29.19
CA GLY A 38 25.92 4.41 29.58
C GLY A 38 26.69 3.17 30.03
N ILE A 39 27.73 2.77 29.30
CA ILE A 39 28.64 1.69 29.71
C ILE A 39 29.30 1.97 31.07
N ARG A 40 29.77 3.18 31.28
CA ARG A 40 30.39 3.59 32.55
C ARG A 40 29.41 3.49 33.72
N VAL A 41 28.21 4.05 33.56
CA VAL A 41 27.13 3.99 34.55
C VAL A 41 26.77 2.54 34.87
N GLY A 42 26.65 1.67 33.86
CA GLY A 42 26.36 0.23 34.05
C GLY A 42 27.43 -0.48 34.88
N VAL A 43 28.72 -0.23 34.60
CA VAL A 43 29.84 -0.81 35.37
C VAL A 43 29.83 -0.34 36.82
N TYR A 44 29.57 0.95 37.06
CA TYR A 44 29.50 1.45 38.42
C TYR A 44 28.29 0.93 39.20
N LEU A 45 27.14 0.80 38.52
CA LEU A 45 25.95 0.20 39.13
C LEU A 45 26.21 -1.26 39.51
N PHE A 46 26.85 -2.03 38.63
CA PHE A 46 27.24 -3.41 38.91
C PHE A 46 28.22 -3.51 40.08
N ALA A 47 29.22 -2.64 40.13
CA ALA A 47 30.15 -2.57 41.23
C ALA A 47 29.46 -2.22 42.57
N LEU A 48 28.49 -1.33 42.54
CA LEU A 48 27.68 -0.98 43.70
C LEU A 48 26.93 -2.20 44.23
N LEU A 49 26.29 -2.99 43.33
CA LEU A 49 25.60 -4.22 43.71
C LEU A 49 26.55 -5.25 44.35
N VAL A 50 27.76 -5.39 43.81
CA VAL A 50 28.80 -6.26 44.42
C VAL A 50 29.18 -5.81 45.79
N ILE A 51 29.37 -4.50 45.99
CA ILE A 51 29.71 -3.91 47.31
C ILE A 51 28.57 -4.16 48.30
N LEU A 52 27.33 -3.94 47.95
CA LEU A 52 26.15 -4.19 48.77
C LEU A 52 26.08 -5.64 49.20
N ARG A 53 26.33 -6.57 48.27
CA ARG A 53 26.35 -8.04 48.58
C ARG A 53 27.44 -8.41 49.57
N VAL A 54 28.67 -7.87 49.42
CA VAL A 54 29.80 -8.15 50.29
C VAL A 54 29.57 -7.59 51.70
N ASN A 55 28.80 -6.52 51.84
CA ASN A 55 28.43 -5.94 53.16
C ASN A 55 27.19 -6.64 53.81
N GLY A 56 26.76 -7.78 53.31
CA GLY A 56 25.71 -8.60 53.95
C GLY A 56 24.28 -8.09 53.74
N LEU A 57 24.06 -7.11 52.86
CA LEU A 57 22.74 -6.63 52.51
C LEU A 57 21.98 -7.75 51.72
N ASN A 58 20.80 -8.10 52.21
CA ASN A 58 19.99 -9.13 51.61
C ASN A 58 19.45 -8.62 50.26
N LEU A 59 20.08 -9.09 49.16
CA LEU A 59 19.78 -8.62 47.81
C LEU A 59 18.43 -9.13 47.27
N GLY A 60 17.71 -9.98 48.03
CA GLY A 60 16.45 -10.54 47.57
C GLY A 60 15.39 -9.51 47.20
N ASN A 61 15.20 -8.49 48.05
CA ASN A 61 14.25 -7.41 47.81
C ASN A 61 14.72 -6.48 46.68
N ILE A 62 16.04 -6.26 46.59
CA ILE A 62 16.64 -5.47 45.52
C ILE A 62 16.56 -6.22 44.19
N ALA A 63 16.75 -7.54 44.20
CA ALA A 63 16.63 -8.37 43.02
C ALA A 63 15.22 -8.31 42.42
N LEU A 64 14.18 -8.35 43.26
CA LEU A 64 12.79 -8.21 42.79
C LEU A 64 12.56 -6.84 42.12
N SER A 65 12.99 -5.77 42.77
CA SER A 65 12.84 -4.42 42.21
C SER A 65 13.61 -4.24 40.88
N VAL A 66 14.83 -4.78 40.78
CA VAL A 66 15.62 -4.76 39.56
C VAL A 66 14.97 -5.58 38.45
N THR A 67 14.37 -6.76 38.83
CA THR A 67 13.67 -7.60 37.86
C THR A 67 12.45 -6.88 37.29
N VAL A 68 11.61 -6.27 38.13
CA VAL A 68 10.44 -5.51 37.71
C VAL A 68 10.86 -4.33 36.81
N PHE A 69 11.87 -3.55 37.25
CA PHE A 69 12.38 -2.45 36.46
C PHE A 69 12.92 -2.91 35.10
N SER A 70 13.70 -4.00 35.07
CA SER A 70 14.25 -4.56 33.84
C SER A 70 13.15 -5.06 32.90
N ALA A 71 12.09 -5.66 33.45
CA ALA A 71 10.94 -6.09 32.66
C ALA A 71 10.24 -4.90 31.99
N VAL A 72 9.99 -3.83 32.74
CA VAL A 72 9.39 -2.59 32.21
C VAL A 72 10.27 -1.99 31.11
N VAL A 73 11.57 -1.84 31.37
CA VAL A 73 12.52 -1.34 30.36
C VAL A 73 12.57 -2.25 29.14
N GLY A 74 12.53 -3.56 29.33
CA GLY A 74 12.49 -4.56 28.26
C GLY A 74 11.27 -4.39 27.36
N VAL A 75 10.08 -4.23 27.94
CA VAL A 75 8.84 -4.01 27.20
C VAL A 75 8.90 -2.71 26.39
N ILE A 76 9.44 -1.63 26.97
CA ILE A 76 9.57 -0.35 26.27
C ILE A 76 10.59 -0.44 25.12
N LEU A 77 11.67 -1.19 25.28
CA LEU A 77 12.71 -1.33 24.26
C LEU A 77 12.41 -2.39 23.20
N ALA A 78 11.52 -3.34 23.50
CA ALA A 78 11.22 -4.47 22.60
C ALA A 78 10.86 -4.04 21.15
N PRO A 79 10.01 -3.02 20.90
CA PRO A 79 9.69 -2.60 19.54
C PRO A 79 10.91 -2.04 18.78
N ILE A 80 11.80 -1.36 19.49
CA ILE A 80 13.02 -0.78 18.89
C ILE A 80 13.98 -1.88 18.48
N VAL A 81 14.21 -2.82 19.38
CA VAL A 81 15.08 -3.99 19.13
C VAL A 81 14.48 -4.85 18.03
N GLY A 82 13.17 -5.10 18.08
CA GLY A 82 12.44 -5.83 17.05
C GLY A 82 12.63 -5.24 15.65
N SER A 83 12.50 -3.92 15.50
CA SER A 83 12.71 -3.25 14.22
C SER A 83 14.14 -3.38 13.70
N ILE A 84 15.15 -3.34 14.59
CA ILE A 84 16.56 -3.52 14.20
C ILE A 84 16.81 -4.97 13.76
N ILE A 85 16.31 -5.94 14.51
CA ILE A 85 16.42 -7.36 14.16
C ILE A 85 15.75 -7.63 12.81
N SER A 86 14.54 -7.13 12.60
CA SER A 86 13.83 -7.24 11.33
C SER A 86 14.61 -6.61 10.18
N GLY A 87 15.26 -5.48 10.41
CA GLY A 87 16.13 -4.85 9.41
C GLY A 87 17.36 -5.69 9.05
N VAL A 88 17.95 -6.39 10.04
CA VAL A 88 19.07 -7.32 9.75
C VAL A 88 18.60 -8.50 8.90
N PHE A 89 17.45 -9.08 9.22
CA PHE A 89 16.88 -10.17 8.42
C PHE A 89 16.47 -9.68 7.02
N LEU A 90 15.89 -8.50 6.90
CA LEU A 90 15.52 -7.93 5.62
C LEU A 90 16.75 -7.77 4.69
N LEU A 91 17.86 -7.30 5.24
CA LEU A 91 19.12 -7.16 4.51
C LEU A 91 19.82 -8.50 4.22
N ALA A 92 19.53 -9.54 5.00
CA ALA A 92 20.10 -10.88 4.80
C ALA A 92 19.29 -11.71 3.80
N ASP A 93 17.96 -11.66 3.90
CA ASP A 93 17.03 -12.47 3.08
C ASP A 93 16.68 -11.77 1.76
N GLN A 94 16.82 -10.46 1.66
CA GLN A 94 16.61 -9.60 0.48
C GLN A 94 15.32 -9.94 -0.30
N PRO A 95 14.13 -9.93 0.34
CA PRO A 95 12.87 -10.18 -0.36
C PRO A 95 12.58 -9.11 -1.42
N TYR A 96 13.22 -7.96 -1.32
CA TYR A 96 13.29 -6.89 -2.31
C TYR A 96 14.60 -6.11 -2.14
N GLU A 97 15.02 -5.45 -3.20
CA GLU A 97 16.25 -4.66 -3.27
C GLU A 97 15.95 -3.16 -3.49
N ILE A 98 16.99 -2.33 -3.36
CA ILE A 98 16.90 -0.91 -3.69
C ILE A 98 16.69 -0.77 -5.20
N GLY A 99 15.64 -0.09 -5.60
CA GLY A 99 15.21 0.08 -6.99
C GLY A 99 14.02 -0.81 -7.36
N ASP A 100 13.67 -1.81 -6.56
CA ASP A 100 12.48 -2.62 -6.81
C ASP A 100 11.19 -1.83 -6.60
N MET A 101 10.20 -2.10 -7.44
CA MET A 101 8.86 -1.63 -7.22
C MET A 101 8.10 -2.60 -6.32
N VAL A 102 7.64 -2.10 -5.17
CA VAL A 102 6.91 -2.87 -4.17
C VAL A 102 5.54 -2.27 -3.87
N GLU A 103 4.62 -3.13 -3.45
CA GLU A 103 3.31 -2.74 -2.95
C GLU A 103 3.08 -3.32 -1.55
N LEU A 104 2.67 -2.46 -0.63
CA LEU A 104 2.24 -2.85 0.71
C LEU A 104 0.74 -3.10 0.69
N THR A 105 0.32 -4.35 0.90
CA THR A 105 -1.07 -4.82 0.72
C THR A 105 -2.08 -4.05 1.56
N ASP A 106 -1.76 -3.77 2.82
CA ASP A 106 -2.69 -3.14 3.78
C ASP A 106 -3.07 -1.70 3.41
N GLU A 107 -2.20 -0.99 2.70
CA GLU A 107 -2.36 0.43 2.41
C GLU A 107 -2.55 0.70 0.91
N ASN A 108 -2.49 -0.32 0.06
CA ASN A 108 -2.50 -0.20 -1.42
C ASN A 108 -1.48 0.83 -1.94
N LYS A 109 -0.38 1.02 -1.20
CA LYS A 109 0.67 1.97 -1.57
C LYS A 109 1.76 1.29 -2.36
N ARG A 110 1.99 1.81 -3.54
CA ARG A 110 3.03 1.34 -4.48
C ARG A 110 4.14 2.36 -4.58
N GLY A 111 5.36 1.88 -4.78
CA GLY A 111 6.50 2.75 -5.02
C GLY A 111 7.81 1.99 -5.16
N PHE A 112 8.87 2.74 -5.42
CA PHE A 112 10.21 2.20 -5.56
C PHE A 112 10.95 2.25 -4.23
N VAL A 113 11.65 1.19 -3.90
CA VAL A 113 12.51 1.13 -2.73
C VAL A 113 13.72 2.05 -2.95
N GLU A 114 13.78 3.14 -2.18
CA GLU A 114 14.85 4.14 -2.26
C GLU A 114 16.04 3.78 -1.39
N ASP A 115 15.77 3.31 -0.16
CA ASP A 115 16.81 2.99 0.83
C ASP A 115 16.31 1.97 1.85
N ILE A 116 17.17 1.05 2.24
CA ILE A 116 16.92 0.05 3.28
C ILE A 116 17.95 0.23 4.39
N THR A 117 17.50 0.75 5.53
CA THR A 117 18.33 0.90 6.73
C THR A 117 18.07 -0.24 7.72
N LEU A 118 18.84 -0.33 8.78
CA LEU A 118 18.59 -1.29 9.87
C LEU A 118 17.23 -1.11 10.56
N ARG A 119 16.64 0.09 10.49
CA ARG A 119 15.47 0.44 11.28
C ARG A 119 14.21 0.67 10.44
N TYR A 120 14.36 1.16 9.24
CA TYR A 120 13.26 1.50 8.34
C TYR A 120 13.65 1.29 6.88
N THR A 121 12.65 1.03 6.07
CA THR A 121 12.71 1.07 4.61
C THR A 121 12.03 2.34 4.13
N LYS A 122 12.64 3.00 3.16
CA LYS A 122 12.16 4.23 2.54
C LYS A 122 11.67 3.89 1.12
N ILE A 123 10.42 4.19 0.84
CA ILE A 123 9.78 3.93 -0.44
C ILE A 123 9.38 5.27 -1.07
N PHE A 124 9.78 5.48 -2.30
CA PHE A 124 9.36 6.62 -3.11
C PHE A 124 8.08 6.24 -3.85
N THR A 125 6.96 6.82 -3.48
CA THR A 125 5.65 6.45 -4.02
C THR A 125 5.43 7.01 -5.41
N LEU A 126 4.49 6.44 -6.15
CA LEU A 126 4.10 6.93 -7.49
C LEU A 126 3.47 8.34 -7.44
N ASP A 127 3.03 8.78 -6.27
CA ASP A 127 2.48 10.13 -6.03
C ASP A 127 3.56 11.17 -5.70
N ASN A 128 4.83 10.88 -5.99
CA ASN A 128 5.97 11.76 -5.72
C ASN A 128 6.14 12.08 -4.23
N THR A 129 5.88 11.12 -3.35
CA THR A 129 6.03 11.26 -1.89
C THR A 129 6.92 10.17 -1.30
N PHE A 130 7.46 10.40 -0.11
CA PHE A 130 8.22 9.38 0.61
C PHE A 130 7.38 8.72 1.69
N LEU A 131 7.33 7.41 1.62
CA LEU A 131 6.78 6.56 2.65
C LEU A 131 7.94 5.94 3.43
N VAL A 132 8.00 6.18 4.74
CA VAL A 132 9.02 5.61 5.62
C VAL A 132 8.36 4.60 6.55
N VAL A 133 8.69 3.34 6.37
CA VAL A 133 8.06 2.23 7.11
C VAL A 133 9.10 1.57 8.02
N PRO A 134 8.84 1.44 9.33
CA PRO A 134 9.71 0.66 10.22
C PRO A 134 9.79 -0.80 9.76
N ASN A 135 11.00 -1.37 9.70
CA ASN A 135 11.22 -2.73 9.19
C ASN A 135 10.43 -3.80 9.97
N GLY A 136 10.18 -3.57 11.27
CA GLY A 136 9.31 -4.45 12.06
C GLY A 136 7.89 -4.53 11.51
N LYS A 137 7.33 -3.41 11.05
CA LYS A 137 5.99 -3.38 10.46
C LYS A 137 5.95 -4.00 9.06
N ILE A 138 7.00 -3.84 8.26
CA ILE A 138 7.07 -4.47 6.93
C ILE A 138 7.10 -6.00 7.06
N ARG A 139 7.81 -6.52 8.05
CA ARG A 139 7.90 -7.97 8.28
C ARG A 139 6.55 -8.62 8.66
N GLU A 140 5.64 -7.85 9.23
CA GLU A 140 4.30 -8.30 9.63
C GLU A 140 3.26 -8.17 8.52
N ARG A 141 3.68 -7.72 7.31
CA ARG A 141 2.80 -7.43 6.17
C ARG A 141 3.19 -8.26 4.96
N ASP A 142 2.20 -8.49 4.11
CA ASP A 142 2.46 -9.02 2.78
C ASP A 142 2.98 -7.92 1.86
N VAL A 143 4.06 -8.22 1.16
CA VAL A 143 4.70 -7.31 0.21
C VAL A 143 4.70 -7.97 -1.16
N TYR A 144 4.07 -7.33 -2.14
CA TYR A 144 4.22 -7.71 -3.54
C TYR A 144 5.47 -7.02 -4.10
N ASN A 145 6.40 -7.81 -4.63
CA ASN A 145 7.55 -7.30 -5.37
C ASN A 145 7.28 -7.48 -6.87
N TYR A 146 7.16 -6.36 -7.58
CA TYR A 146 6.87 -6.33 -9.01
C TYR A 146 8.13 -6.40 -9.89
N SER A 147 9.32 -6.40 -9.32
CA SER A 147 10.60 -6.27 -10.06
C SER A 147 11.59 -7.38 -9.78
N ALA A 148 11.33 -8.31 -8.85
CA ALA A 148 12.31 -9.25 -8.30
C ALA A 148 13.02 -10.13 -9.35
N GLU A 149 12.27 -10.76 -10.25
CA GLU A 149 12.85 -11.68 -11.27
C GLU A 149 12.62 -11.15 -12.69
N ASP A 150 11.46 -10.57 -12.92
CA ASP A 150 11.02 -10.09 -14.22
C ASP A 150 10.07 -8.90 -14.01
N PRO A 151 10.40 -7.70 -14.51
CA PRO A 151 9.57 -6.52 -14.32
C PRO A 151 8.25 -6.59 -15.08
N ARG A 152 8.11 -7.55 -16.01
CA ARG A 152 6.87 -7.74 -16.76
C ARG A 152 5.78 -8.26 -15.84
N THR A 153 4.75 -7.46 -15.68
CA THR A 153 3.62 -7.79 -14.81
C THR A 153 2.43 -8.20 -15.63
N ARG A 154 1.83 -9.35 -15.29
CA ARG A 154 0.59 -9.81 -15.91
C ARG A 154 -0.60 -9.18 -15.23
N GLN A 155 -1.49 -8.58 -16.02
CA GLN A 155 -2.75 -8.01 -15.60
C GLN A 155 -3.92 -8.73 -16.22
N SER A 156 -5.09 -8.60 -15.60
CA SER A 156 -6.37 -9.01 -16.18
C SER A 156 -7.36 -7.85 -16.13
N LEU A 157 -8.15 -7.74 -17.18
CA LEU A 157 -9.24 -6.78 -17.31
C LEU A 157 -10.51 -7.55 -17.67
N ASP A 158 -11.56 -7.36 -16.90
CA ASP A 158 -12.84 -8.00 -17.13
C ASP A 158 -13.76 -7.06 -17.92
N VAL A 159 -14.38 -7.60 -18.97
CA VAL A 159 -15.36 -6.91 -19.81
C VAL A 159 -16.60 -7.78 -19.88
N LEU A 160 -17.75 -7.24 -19.52
CA LEU A 160 -19.04 -7.93 -19.61
C LEU A 160 -19.74 -7.51 -20.88
N VAL A 161 -20.05 -8.46 -21.76
CA VAL A 161 -20.78 -8.24 -22.99
C VAL A 161 -22.13 -8.97 -22.94
N THR A 162 -23.15 -8.48 -23.66
CA THR A 162 -24.48 -9.09 -23.66
C THR A 162 -24.46 -10.50 -24.28
N TYR A 163 -25.48 -11.31 -24.03
CA TYR A 163 -25.62 -12.65 -24.60
C TYR A 163 -25.91 -12.62 -26.10
N GLU A 164 -26.41 -11.50 -26.59
CA GLU A 164 -26.74 -11.26 -28.01
C GLU A 164 -25.53 -10.86 -28.83
N SER A 165 -24.44 -10.46 -28.18
CA SER A 165 -23.19 -10.03 -28.80
C SER A 165 -22.45 -11.18 -29.50
N ASP A 166 -21.76 -10.88 -30.61
CA ASP A 166 -20.80 -11.81 -31.20
C ASP A 166 -19.54 -11.92 -30.31
N ILE A 167 -19.47 -13.01 -29.56
CA ILE A 167 -18.37 -13.25 -28.57
C ILE A 167 -17.01 -13.39 -29.25
N GLU A 168 -16.91 -13.98 -30.44
CA GLU A 168 -15.64 -14.14 -31.16
C GLU A 168 -15.15 -12.80 -31.70
N GLN A 169 -16.05 -11.97 -32.20
CA GLN A 169 -15.73 -10.59 -32.58
C GLN A 169 -15.31 -9.78 -31.38
N ALA A 170 -16.05 -9.87 -30.26
CA ALA A 170 -15.70 -9.18 -29.00
C ALA A 170 -14.30 -9.52 -28.53
N ARG A 171 -13.95 -10.81 -28.44
CA ARG A 171 -12.63 -11.28 -28.05
C ARG A 171 -11.53 -10.72 -28.95
N THR A 172 -11.74 -10.76 -30.25
CA THR A 172 -10.78 -10.26 -31.25
C THR A 172 -10.53 -8.76 -31.09
N LEU A 173 -11.59 -7.98 -30.90
CA LEU A 173 -11.51 -6.54 -30.72
C LEU A 173 -10.84 -6.17 -29.38
N ILE A 174 -11.17 -6.85 -28.31
CA ILE A 174 -10.58 -6.65 -26.99
C ILE A 174 -9.08 -6.98 -27.02
N GLU A 175 -8.67 -8.08 -27.63
CA GLU A 175 -7.24 -8.43 -27.78
C GLU A 175 -6.50 -7.38 -28.63
N LYS A 176 -7.10 -6.94 -29.75
CA LYS A 176 -6.55 -5.90 -30.61
C LYS A 176 -6.38 -4.59 -29.86
N SER A 177 -7.36 -4.20 -29.05
CA SER A 177 -7.32 -2.99 -28.23
C SER A 177 -6.12 -2.98 -27.26
N ALA A 178 -5.78 -4.14 -26.69
CA ALA A 178 -4.63 -4.26 -25.82
C ALA A 178 -3.30 -4.23 -26.58
N ARG A 179 -3.22 -4.83 -27.75
CA ARG A 179 -1.99 -4.87 -28.58
C ARG A 179 -1.56 -3.48 -29.06
N GLU A 180 -2.50 -2.57 -29.25
CA GLU A 180 -2.24 -1.20 -29.74
C GLU A 180 -1.74 -0.26 -28.63
N VAL A 181 -1.73 -0.69 -27.38
CA VAL A 181 -1.27 0.15 -26.25
C VAL A 181 0.22 0.02 -26.07
N ASP A 182 0.95 1.14 -26.15
CA ASP A 182 2.38 1.17 -25.86
C ASP A 182 2.64 0.74 -24.41
N GLY A 183 3.65 -0.13 -24.24
CA GLY A 183 3.97 -0.74 -22.93
C GLY A 183 3.30 -2.08 -22.68
N VAL A 184 2.30 -2.48 -23.46
CA VAL A 184 1.78 -3.85 -23.51
C VAL A 184 2.68 -4.73 -24.39
N ILE A 185 2.84 -6.00 -24.04
CA ILE A 185 3.60 -6.95 -24.84
C ILE A 185 2.68 -7.55 -25.90
N GLU A 186 2.95 -7.23 -27.16
CA GLU A 186 2.12 -7.66 -28.30
C GLU A 186 2.27 -9.13 -28.63
N GLY A 187 3.43 -9.71 -28.34
CA GLY A 187 3.77 -11.10 -28.65
C GLY A 187 5.23 -11.43 -28.36
N GLY A 188 5.66 -12.59 -28.83
CA GLY A 188 7.02 -13.08 -28.64
C GLY A 188 7.10 -14.44 -27.93
N PRO A 189 8.26 -14.84 -27.43
CA PRO A 189 8.42 -16.09 -26.72
C PRO A 189 7.57 -16.13 -25.45
N ARG A 190 7.07 -17.33 -25.13
CA ARG A 190 6.26 -17.54 -23.93
C ARG A 190 6.99 -17.11 -22.66
N ILE A 191 6.28 -16.38 -21.81
CA ILE A 191 6.80 -15.89 -20.53
C ILE A 191 6.67 -16.99 -19.48
N ARG A 192 7.75 -17.26 -18.79
CA ARG A 192 7.81 -18.28 -17.75
C ARG A 192 7.40 -17.68 -16.41
N ILE A 193 6.46 -18.33 -15.71
CA ILE A 193 6.14 -18.08 -14.31
C ILE A 193 6.28 -19.41 -13.56
N GLY A 194 7.28 -19.53 -12.72
CA GLY A 194 7.61 -20.77 -12.03
C GLY A 194 7.86 -21.91 -13.02
N ALA A 195 7.05 -22.99 -12.93
CA ALA A 195 7.13 -24.14 -13.82
C ALA A 195 6.30 -23.99 -15.10
N SER A 196 5.42 -23.00 -15.19
CA SER A 196 4.47 -22.81 -16.29
C SER A 196 4.93 -21.76 -17.29
N ARG A 197 4.48 -21.89 -18.55
CA ARG A 197 4.76 -20.94 -19.64
C ARG A 197 3.46 -20.37 -20.18
N TYR A 198 3.32 -19.06 -20.16
CA TYR A 198 2.13 -18.34 -20.61
C TYR A 198 2.36 -17.62 -21.93
N PRO A 199 1.31 -17.43 -22.75
CA PRO A 199 1.40 -16.58 -23.93
C PRO A 199 1.90 -15.19 -23.54
N ALA A 200 2.76 -14.61 -24.39
CA ALA A 200 3.24 -13.24 -24.21
C ALA A 200 2.25 -12.22 -24.78
N TYR A 201 1.43 -12.62 -25.76
CA TYR A 201 0.42 -11.77 -26.38
C TYR A 201 -0.83 -11.64 -25.48
N PRO A 202 -1.62 -10.56 -25.66
CA PRO A 202 -2.93 -10.41 -25.03
C PRO A 202 -3.86 -11.55 -25.46
N ASP A 203 -4.54 -12.16 -24.49
CA ASP A 203 -5.37 -13.35 -24.65
C ASP A 203 -6.70 -13.13 -23.93
N CYS A 204 -7.80 -13.16 -24.65
CA CYS A 204 -9.13 -12.91 -24.12
C CYS A 204 -9.91 -14.24 -24.00
N LEU A 205 -10.33 -14.57 -22.80
CA LEU A 205 -11.01 -15.82 -22.46
C LEU A 205 -12.40 -15.54 -21.90
N ILE A 206 -13.33 -16.47 -22.08
CA ILE A 206 -14.58 -16.47 -21.33
C ILE A 206 -14.24 -16.84 -19.87
N ALA A 207 -14.55 -15.95 -18.95
CA ALA A 207 -14.34 -16.18 -17.52
C ALA A 207 -15.56 -16.85 -16.88
N SER A 208 -16.76 -16.38 -17.21
CA SER A 208 -18.03 -16.96 -16.72
C SER A 208 -19.21 -16.44 -17.52
N PHE A 209 -20.34 -17.12 -17.38
CA PHE A 209 -21.64 -16.61 -17.77
C PHE A 209 -22.26 -15.94 -16.53
N ALA A 210 -22.59 -14.66 -16.64
CA ALA A 210 -23.09 -13.82 -15.55
C ALA A 210 -24.56 -13.47 -15.76
N ASP A 211 -25.18 -12.81 -14.76
CA ASP A 211 -26.64 -12.53 -14.80
C ASP A 211 -27.08 -11.69 -16.00
N HIS A 212 -26.21 -10.82 -16.49
CA HIS A 212 -26.54 -9.86 -17.56
C HIS A 212 -25.73 -10.06 -18.84
N GLY A 213 -24.91 -11.13 -18.93
CA GLY A 213 -24.09 -11.35 -20.09
C GLY A 213 -22.91 -12.30 -19.87
N VAL A 214 -22.01 -12.32 -20.83
CA VAL A 214 -20.80 -13.14 -20.83
C VAL A 214 -19.62 -12.31 -20.33
N LEU A 215 -18.99 -12.78 -19.26
CA LEU A 215 -17.80 -12.13 -18.70
C LEU A 215 -16.56 -12.59 -19.47
N LEU A 216 -15.96 -11.68 -20.21
CA LEU A 216 -14.72 -11.86 -20.93
C LEU A 216 -13.56 -11.35 -20.10
N ARG A 217 -12.52 -12.15 -19.96
CA ARG A 217 -11.30 -11.80 -19.24
C ARG A 217 -10.13 -11.67 -20.19
N LEU A 218 -9.71 -10.43 -20.44
CA LEU A 218 -8.48 -10.12 -21.13
C LEU A 218 -7.31 -10.28 -20.19
N ARG A 219 -6.29 -11.06 -20.56
CA ARG A 219 -5.03 -11.20 -19.87
C ARG A 219 -3.92 -10.64 -20.75
N TYR A 220 -3.11 -9.75 -20.19
CA TYR A 220 -2.05 -9.08 -20.92
C TYR A 220 -0.84 -8.82 -20.03
N TRP A 221 0.30 -8.57 -20.62
CA TRP A 221 1.54 -8.27 -19.93
C TRP A 221 1.93 -6.82 -20.16
N VAL A 222 2.30 -6.13 -19.09
CA VAL A 222 2.84 -4.77 -19.13
C VAL A 222 4.34 -4.84 -18.89
N LYS A 223 5.11 -4.16 -19.70
CA LYS A 223 6.58 -4.15 -19.66
C LYS A 223 7.11 -3.55 -18.36
N GLU A 224 6.44 -2.52 -17.86
CA GLU A 224 6.88 -1.69 -16.74
C GLU A 224 5.78 -1.58 -15.68
N PRO A 225 6.03 -2.07 -14.45
CA PRO A 225 4.98 -2.20 -13.44
C PRO A 225 4.40 -0.86 -12.96
N TYR A 226 5.12 0.25 -13.10
CA TYR A 226 4.58 1.57 -12.76
C TYR A 226 3.56 2.11 -13.77
N LYS A 227 3.46 1.51 -14.96
CA LYS A 227 2.50 1.88 -16.01
C LYS A 227 1.21 1.05 -15.98
N LEU A 228 1.02 0.15 -15.01
CA LEU A 228 -0.12 -0.76 -14.95
C LEU A 228 -1.46 -0.04 -15.06
N GLN A 229 -1.66 1.02 -14.30
CA GLN A 229 -2.90 1.78 -14.30
C GLN A 229 -3.14 2.54 -15.61
N THR A 230 -2.09 3.16 -16.14
CA THR A 230 -2.16 3.88 -17.41
C THR A 230 -2.46 2.92 -18.57
N ALA A 231 -1.77 1.78 -18.63
CA ALA A 231 -2.02 0.77 -19.64
C ALA A 231 -3.47 0.23 -19.58
N SER A 232 -3.96 -0.07 -18.37
CA SER A 232 -5.35 -0.51 -18.17
C SER A 232 -6.36 0.53 -18.66
N SER A 233 -6.15 1.80 -18.35
CA SER A 233 -7.04 2.89 -18.78
C SER A 233 -7.04 3.04 -20.30
N LEU A 234 -5.88 3.01 -20.94
CA LEU A 234 -5.78 3.11 -22.40
C LEU A 234 -6.44 1.91 -23.11
N ILE A 235 -6.25 0.70 -22.57
CA ILE A 235 -6.93 -0.49 -23.09
C ILE A 235 -8.44 -0.32 -23.03
N GLN A 236 -8.97 0.14 -21.90
CA GLN A 236 -10.41 0.35 -21.72
C GLN A 236 -10.96 1.40 -22.69
N THR A 237 -10.21 2.48 -22.93
CA THR A 237 -10.58 3.49 -23.92
C THR A 237 -10.63 2.89 -25.33
N ASN A 238 -9.58 2.15 -25.72
CA ASN A 238 -9.54 1.49 -27.02
C ASN A 238 -10.67 0.44 -27.19
N ILE A 239 -11.01 -0.30 -26.13
CA ILE A 239 -12.13 -1.24 -26.12
C ILE A 239 -13.41 -0.47 -26.36
N TRP A 240 -13.67 0.59 -25.61
CA TRP A 240 -14.88 1.39 -25.73
C TRP A 240 -15.08 1.92 -27.15
N GLU A 241 -14.02 2.47 -27.75
CA GLU A 241 -14.06 2.99 -29.11
C GLU A 241 -14.32 1.90 -30.15
N LYS A 242 -13.64 0.74 -30.04
CA LYS A 242 -13.78 -0.34 -31.03
C LYS A 242 -15.09 -1.12 -30.92
N LEU A 243 -15.67 -1.21 -29.74
CA LEU A 243 -16.97 -1.89 -29.57
C LEU A 243 -18.12 -1.01 -30.03
N ALA A 244 -17.98 0.33 -30.05
CA ALA A 244 -19.03 1.23 -30.49
C ALA A 244 -19.45 1.01 -31.97
N ASP A 245 -18.52 0.56 -32.82
CA ASP A 245 -18.75 0.30 -34.24
C ASP A 245 -18.95 -1.19 -34.58
N ALA A 246 -19.08 -2.05 -33.56
CA ALA A 246 -19.16 -3.50 -33.69
C ALA A 246 -20.53 -4.04 -33.26
N ASP A 247 -20.87 -5.27 -33.70
CA ASP A 247 -22.04 -5.99 -33.20
C ASP A 247 -21.78 -6.61 -31.83
N VAL A 248 -21.32 -5.76 -30.90
CA VAL A 248 -20.96 -6.13 -29.53
C VAL A 248 -21.41 -5.02 -28.58
N GLU A 249 -22.25 -5.38 -27.64
CA GLU A 249 -22.78 -4.44 -26.64
C GLU A 249 -22.22 -4.76 -25.26
N ILE A 250 -21.73 -3.73 -24.55
CA ILE A 250 -21.31 -3.85 -23.15
C ILE A 250 -22.55 -4.04 -22.29
N ALA A 251 -22.59 -5.13 -21.53
CA ALA A 251 -23.73 -5.45 -20.71
C ALA A 251 -23.92 -4.46 -19.56
N TYR A 252 -25.14 -4.02 -19.40
CA TYR A 252 -25.61 -3.22 -18.26
C TYR A 252 -26.75 -3.94 -17.55
N PRO A 253 -27.06 -3.64 -16.29
CA PRO A 253 -28.17 -4.26 -15.59
C PRO A 253 -29.49 -4.01 -16.33
N HIS A 254 -30.13 -5.09 -16.77
CA HIS A 254 -31.45 -5.06 -17.43
C HIS A 254 -32.31 -6.17 -16.89
N SER A 255 -33.62 -6.04 -17.06
CA SER A 255 -34.60 -7.04 -16.66
C SER A 255 -35.56 -7.30 -17.81
N HIS A 256 -35.77 -8.59 -18.12
CA HIS A 256 -36.82 -9.01 -19.02
C HIS A 256 -38.07 -9.30 -18.21
N LEU A 257 -39.15 -8.59 -18.50
CA LEU A 257 -40.45 -8.81 -17.86
C LEU A 257 -41.31 -9.63 -18.84
N TYR A 258 -41.68 -10.83 -18.46
CA TYR A 258 -42.61 -11.67 -19.20
C TYR A 258 -44.01 -11.52 -18.58
N PHE A 259 -44.95 -11.09 -19.39
CA PHE A 259 -46.38 -11.04 -19.04
C PHE A 259 -47.11 -12.19 -19.71
N ASP A 260 -47.75 -13.02 -18.92
CA ASP A 260 -48.64 -14.08 -19.41
C ASP A 260 -50.10 -13.68 -19.18
N ASP A 261 -51.04 -14.50 -19.67
CA ASP A 261 -52.48 -14.23 -19.58
C ASP A 261 -52.99 -14.11 -18.13
N THR A 262 -52.20 -14.53 -17.16
CA THR A 262 -52.52 -14.44 -15.71
C THR A 262 -51.95 -13.18 -15.03
N SER A 263 -51.05 -12.46 -15.69
CA SER A 263 -50.35 -11.29 -15.12
C SER A 263 -51.17 -10.01 -15.16
N GLY A 264 -52.34 -10.01 -15.81
CA GLY A 264 -53.14 -8.81 -15.99
C GLY A 264 -52.68 -7.91 -17.15
N GLU A 265 -53.43 -6.85 -17.43
CA GLU A 265 -53.09 -5.84 -18.44
C GLU A 265 -52.17 -4.77 -17.89
N LEU A 266 -50.98 -4.61 -18.45
CA LEU A 266 -50.10 -3.48 -18.15
C LEU A 266 -50.36 -2.37 -19.18
N GLN A 267 -50.95 -1.25 -18.73
CA GLN A 267 -51.07 -0.05 -19.56
C GLN A 267 -49.75 0.74 -19.49
N VAL A 268 -48.93 0.59 -20.52
CA VAL A 268 -47.74 1.43 -20.70
C VAL A 268 -48.11 2.64 -21.54
N SER A 269 -48.23 3.83 -20.94
CA SER A 269 -48.30 5.07 -21.71
C SER A 269 -46.89 5.52 -22.01
N MET A 270 -46.45 5.43 -23.24
CA MET A 270 -45.27 6.17 -23.70
C MET A 270 -45.71 7.62 -23.82
N GLY A 271 -45.29 8.45 -22.82
CA GLY A 271 -45.43 9.87 -22.95
C GLY A 271 -44.55 10.36 -24.09
N GLU A 272 -45.15 10.81 -25.17
CA GLU A 272 -44.45 11.65 -26.14
C GLU A 272 -43.85 12.81 -25.39
N SER A 273 -42.53 12.92 -25.41
CA SER A 273 -41.83 14.10 -24.91
C SER A 273 -42.25 15.26 -25.78
N THR A 274 -43.28 15.98 -25.30
CA THR A 274 -43.68 17.25 -25.89
C THR A 274 -42.47 18.18 -25.75
N GLU A 275 -41.85 18.45 -26.87
CA GLU A 275 -40.84 19.50 -27.05
C GLU A 275 -41.44 20.79 -26.50
N GLN A 276 -41.02 21.17 -25.29
CA GLN A 276 -41.41 22.44 -24.68
C GLN A 276 -40.83 23.57 -25.52
N THR A 277 -41.64 24.03 -26.43
CA THR A 277 -41.44 25.28 -27.13
C THR A 277 -41.37 26.41 -26.07
N ARG A 278 -40.19 26.92 -25.92
CA ARG A 278 -39.91 28.08 -25.06
C ARG A 278 -40.68 29.27 -25.56
N PRO A 279 -41.59 29.90 -24.79
CA PRO A 279 -42.23 31.12 -25.21
C PRO A 279 -41.19 32.25 -25.26
N ALA A 280 -41.08 32.85 -26.42
CA ALA A 280 -40.26 34.05 -26.62
C ALA A 280 -40.91 35.26 -25.98
N GLY A 281 -40.13 36.01 -25.21
CA GLY A 281 -40.20 37.46 -25.12
C GLY A 281 -41.37 38.09 -24.38
N GLY A 282 -41.11 38.61 -23.19
CA GLY A 282 -41.83 39.75 -22.58
C GLY A 282 -40.82 40.60 -21.79
N PRO A 283 -40.99 41.94 -21.76
CA PRO A 283 -39.92 42.87 -21.47
C PRO A 283 -39.66 43.07 -19.99
N ALA A 284 -38.44 43.49 -19.71
CA ALA A 284 -37.91 43.92 -18.41
C ALA A 284 -38.79 45.01 -17.74
N SER A 285 -39.03 44.86 -16.45
CA SER A 285 -39.37 45.96 -15.58
C SER A 285 -38.46 45.95 -14.37
N ASN A 286 -37.77 47.07 -14.24
CA ASN A 286 -36.88 47.44 -13.13
C ASN A 286 -37.69 47.57 -11.81
N GLY A 287 -37.11 47.12 -10.74
CA GLY A 287 -37.56 47.35 -9.39
C GLY A 287 -36.41 47.11 -8.40
N GLU A 288 -35.84 48.21 -7.97
CA GLU A 288 -34.79 48.29 -6.96
C GLU A 288 -35.19 47.82 -5.57
N PRO A 289 -34.23 47.59 -4.68
CA PRO A 289 -34.40 46.84 -3.43
C PRO A 289 -34.74 47.72 -2.26
N SER A 290 -35.58 47.26 -1.34
CA SER A 290 -35.71 47.81 0.00
C SER A 290 -35.08 46.89 1.04
N VAL A 291 -34.14 47.47 1.72
CA VAL A 291 -33.45 47.05 2.93
C VAL A 291 -34.36 47.27 4.13
N GLU A 292 -34.51 46.26 4.97
CA GLU A 292 -34.81 46.35 6.41
C GLU A 292 -34.56 44.90 6.92
N GLY A 293 -33.60 44.57 7.75
CA GLY A 293 -33.24 45.07 9.04
C GLY A 293 -34.13 44.38 10.09
N ASP A 294 -33.71 43.21 10.64
CA ASP A 294 -33.82 43.05 12.07
C ASP A 294 -32.92 41.91 12.62
N THR A 295 -32.14 42.30 13.55
CA THR A 295 -31.37 41.63 14.58
C THR A 295 -32.24 40.76 15.47
N GLN A 296 -31.79 39.55 15.81
CA GLN A 296 -31.87 38.98 17.17
C GLN A 296 -31.17 37.59 17.25
N SER A 297 -30.02 37.55 17.85
CA SER A 297 -29.63 36.48 18.77
C SER A 297 -30.36 36.70 20.09
N PRO A 298 -30.63 35.74 20.98
CA PRO A 298 -29.60 35.23 21.83
C PRO A 298 -29.69 33.75 22.30
N ASP A 299 -28.60 33.35 22.93
CA ASP A 299 -28.40 32.53 24.14
C ASP A 299 -28.67 31.00 24.08
N GLU A 300 -27.54 30.32 24.33
CA GLU A 300 -27.19 29.59 25.56
C GLU A 300 -28.15 28.48 26.02
N ASP A 301 -27.75 27.26 26.10
CA ASP A 301 -27.30 26.55 27.31
C ASP A 301 -27.31 25.02 27.16
N SER A 302 -26.23 24.43 27.68
CA SER A 302 -26.14 23.16 28.41
C SER A 302 -26.75 21.85 27.80
N THR A 303 -25.95 20.88 27.59
CA THR A 303 -25.30 19.89 28.52
C THR A 303 -24.28 19.03 27.77
#